data_8c9c4f6f968fafb954a96ffe491c0a02
#
_entry.id   8c9c4f6f968fafb954a96ffe491c0a02
#
_cell.length_a   1.000
_cell.length_b   1.000
_cell.length_c   1.000
_cell.angle_alpha   90.00
_cell.angle_beta   90.00
_cell.angle_gamma   90.00
#
_symmetry.space_group_name_H-M   'P 1'
#
loop_
_entity.id
_entity.type
_entity.pdbx_description
1 polymer ?
#
loop_
_entity_poly.entity_id
_entity_poly.type
_entity_poly.pdbx_seq_one_letter_code
_entity_poly.pdbx_strand_id
1 'polypeptide(L)'
;MGMHQYFQSLSNLETIQRAPGFFKYQNHSVAAHSFKVAEVAQFLGDVEENAGKIVDWRALYEKALNHDYNERFIGDIKTPVKYATPTLRTMLADVEHKLSQNFVQNEIPAEFQAAYSRRLSEGKDETLEGQILSVADKIDLLYESFGEIQKGNPEPVFRDIYQESLKTIVAFKKMTSVQYFLKAVLPEMLAEPFTHQDQLQALTTQILTAGPQSD
;
A
#
# COMPACT_ATOMS: atom_id res chain seq x y z
N MET A 1 26.87 -15.03 -10.83
CA MET A 1 26.35 -13.92 -9.99
C MET A 1 25.66 -14.51 -8.79
N GLY A 2 25.57 -13.81 -7.69
CA GLY A 2 25.00 -14.34 -6.45
C GLY A 2 24.02 -13.37 -5.84
N MET A 3 23.31 -13.78 -4.79
CA MET A 3 22.29 -12.99 -4.08
C MET A 3 22.83 -11.71 -3.38
N HIS A 4 24.15 -11.48 -3.43
CA HIS A 4 24.78 -10.35 -2.73
C HIS A 4 24.20 -8.99 -3.18
N GLN A 5 24.09 -8.76 -4.49
CA GLN A 5 23.54 -7.51 -5.04
C GLN A 5 22.05 -7.34 -4.69
N TYR A 6 21.29 -8.44 -4.68
CA TYR A 6 19.92 -8.40 -4.19
C TYR A 6 19.87 -7.93 -2.73
N PHE A 7 20.66 -8.50 -1.83
CA PHE A 7 20.69 -8.10 -0.43
C PHE A 7 21.14 -6.65 -0.25
N GLN A 8 22.17 -6.20 -0.98
CA GLN A 8 22.57 -4.80 -0.96
C GLN A 8 21.44 -3.87 -1.45
N SER A 9 20.66 -4.31 -2.43
CA SER A 9 19.58 -3.51 -3.01
C SER A 9 18.42 -3.25 -2.07
N LEU A 10 18.23 -4.07 -1.03
CA LEU A 10 17.20 -3.84 -0.02
C LEU A 10 17.39 -2.50 0.70
N SER A 11 18.65 -2.10 0.93
CA SER A 11 18.95 -0.78 1.51
C SER A 11 18.50 0.39 0.63
N ASN A 12 18.35 0.20 -0.68
CA ASN A 12 17.85 1.26 -1.55
C ASN A 12 16.40 1.62 -1.21
N LEU A 13 15.57 0.64 -0.82
CA LEU A 13 14.19 0.87 -0.41
C LEU A 13 14.08 1.72 0.87
N GLU A 14 15.11 1.71 1.72
CA GLU A 14 15.18 2.55 2.91
C GLU A 14 15.38 4.03 2.56
N THR A 15 16.05 4.32 1.45
CA THR A 15 16.36 5.69 1.00
C THR A 15 15.27 6.31 0.15
N ILE A 16 14.39 5.51 -0.45
CA ILE A 16 13.26 6.01 -1.25
C ILE A 16 12.17 6.48 -0.32
N GLN A 17 11.89 7.79 -0.37
CA GLN A 17 10.86 8.42 0.46
C GLN A 17 9.53 8.46 -0.29
N ARG A 18 8.46 8.05 0.38
CA ARG A 18 7.09 8.12 -0.12
C ARG A 18 6.60 9.56 -0.18
N ALA A 19 5.67 9.87 -1.09
CA ALA A 19 5.15 11.22 -1.34
C ALA A 19 6.25 12.28 -1.46
N PRO A 20 7.20 12.14 -2.42
CA PRO A 20 8.34 13.04 -2.55
C PRO A 20 7.87 14.45 -2.91
N GLY A 21 8.60 15.47 -2.39
CA GLY A 21 8.36 16.87 -2.70
C GLY A 21 7.20 17.54 -1.94
N PHE A 22 6.60 16.88 -0.95
CA PHE A 22 5.72 17.50 0.03
C PHE A 22 6.41 17.65 1.37
N PHE A 23 6.08 18.70 2.12
CA PHE A 23 6.52 18.83 3.51
C PHE A 23 5.86 17.74 4.36
N LYS A 24 6.64 17.09 5.20
CA LYS A 24 6.20 16.05 6.13
C LYS A 24 6.87 16.21 7.48
N TYR A 25 6.11 15.99 8.54
CA TYR A 25 6.66 15.88 9.89
C TYR A 25 7.38 14.55 10.12
N GLN A 26 6.96 13.50 9.39
CA GLN A 26 7.56 12.18 9.48
C GLN A 26 7.88 11.63 8.09
N ASN A 27 9.12 11.22 7.91
CA ASN A 27 9.53 10.54 6.68
C ASN A 27 9.11 9.08 6.73
N HIS A 28 8.55 8.60 5.62
CA HIS A 28 8.18 7.21 5.41
C HIS A 28 8.95 6.67 4.21
N SER A 29 9.79 5.65 4.43
CA SER A 29 10.48 4.97 3.34
C SER A 29 9.63 3.84 2.76
N VAL A 30 9.95 3.44 1.52
CA VAL A 30 9.31 2.27 0.89
C VAL A 30 9.54 1.00 1.69
N ALA A 31 10.73 0.82 2.29
CA ALA A 31 11.02 -0.33 3.15
C ALA A 31 10.11 -0.36 4.40
N ALA A 32 9.98 0.78 5.10
CA ALA A 32 9.11 0.88 6.27
C ALA A 32 7.63 0.67 5.91
N HIS A 33 7.19 1.19 4.78
CA HIS A 33 5.85 0.95 4.23
C HIS A 33 5.60 -0.53 3.97
N SER A 34 6.48 -1.20 3.23
CA SER A 34 6.31 -2.63 2.92
C SER A 34 6.23 -3.49 4.18
N PHE A 35 7.01 -3.17 5.22
CA PHE A 35 6.91 -3.84 6.51
C PHE A 35 5.55 -3.61 7.16
N LYS A 36 5.09 -2.36 7.27
CA LYS A 36 3.79 -2.04 7.88
C LYS A 36 2.62 -2.65 7.11
N VAL A 37 2.69 -2.64 5.77
CA VAL A 37 1.68 -3.29 4.93
C VAL A 37 1.64 -4.80 5.20
N ALA A 38 2.79 -5.45 5.39
CA ALA A 38 2.83 -6.88 5.72
C ALA A 38 2.19 -7.17 7.08
N GLU A 39 2.44 -6.33 8.11
CA GLU A 39 1.82 -6.47 9.43
C GLU A 39 0.29 -6.23 9.37
N VAL A 40 -0.16 -5.21 8.65
CA VAL A 40 -1.59 -4.97 8.45
C VAL A 40 -2.24 -6.12 7.66
N ALA A 41 -1.56 -6.62 6.61
CA ALA A 41 -2.06 -7.74 5.83
C ALA A 41 -2.19 -9.02 6.68
N GLN A 42 -1.23 -9.26 7.58
CA GLN A 42 -1.32 -10.37 8.54
C GLN A 42 -2.59 -10.25 9.38
N PHE A 43 -2.82 -9.09 10.01
CA PHE A 43 -4.02 -8.88 10.81
C PHE A 43 -5.31 -9.08 10.01
N LEU A 44 -5.39 -8.54 8.78
CA LEU A 44 -6.57 -8.71 7.92
C LEU A 44 -6.76 -10.19 7.54
N GLY A 45 -5.66 -10.91 7.28
CA GLY A 45 -5.66 -12.35 7.01
C GLY A 45 -6.21 -13.15 8.18
N ASP A 46 -5.75 -12.86 9.41
CA ASP A 46 -6.26 -13.49 10.64
C ASP A 46 -7.78 -13.30 10.79
N VAL A 47 -8.29 -12.10 10.48
CA VAL A 47 -9.74 -11.83 10.54
C VAL A 47 -10.51 -12.64 9.48
N GLU A 48 -10.00 -12.74 8.25
CA GLU A 48 -10.65 -13.54 7.20
C GLU A 48 -10.59 -15.05 7.52
N GLU A 49 -9.47 -15.54 8.08
CA GLU A 49 -9.33 -16.94 8.50
C GLU A 49 -10.26 -17.27 9.65
N ASN A 50 -10.38 -16.39 10.66
CA ASN A 50 -11.36 -16.54 11.73
C ASN A 50 -12.82 -16.52 11.23
N ALA A 51 -13.08 -15.90 10.08
CA ALA A 51 -14.37 -15.94 9.40
C ALA A 51 -14.56 -17.18 8.51
N GLY A 52 -13.63 -18.13 8.53
CA GLY A 52 -13.73 -19.41 7.81
C GLY A 52 -13.17 -19.37 6.37
N LYS A 53 -12.43 -18.34 5.99
CA LYS A 53 -11.71 -18.30 4.71
C LYS A 53 -10.42 -19.09 4.82
N ILE A 54 -9.92 -19.58 3.69
CA ILE A 54 -8.58 -20.18 3.60
C ILE A 54 -7.64 -19.10 3.06
N VAL A 55 -6.60 -18.75 3.81
CA VAL A 55 -5.58 -17.77 3.43
C VAL A 55 -4.31 -18.52 3.03
N ASP A 56 -3.80 -18.26 1.84
CA ASP A 56 -2.43 -18.65 1.48
C ASP A 56 -1.44 -17.65 2.08
N TRP A 57 -1.01 -17.92 3.29
CA TRP A 57 -0.09 -17.06 4.04
C TRP A 57 1.21 -16.79 3.32
N ARG A 58 1.73 -17.77 2.59
CA ARG A 58 2.94 -17.58 1.80
C ARG A 58 2.72 -16.59 0.67
N ALA A 59 1.65 -16.75 -0.10
CA ALA A 59 1.28 -15.83 -1.15
C ALA A 59 1.02 -14.42 -0.60
N LEU A 60 0.33 -14.31 0.53
CA LEU A 60 0.04 -13.03 1.18
C LEU A 60 1.32 -12.27 1.56
N TYR A 61 2.27 -12.95 2.24
CA TYR A 61 3.53 -12.30 2.62
C TYR A 61 4.43 -12.02 1.41
N GLU A 62 4.51 -12.93 0.42
CA GLU A 62 5.27 -12.68 -0.79
C GLU A 62 4.73 -11.44 -1.53
N LYS A 63 3.41 -11.29 -1.63
CA LYS A 63 2.76 -10.10 -2.22
C LYS A 63 3.01 -8.84 -1.38
N ALA A 64 2.75 -8.87 -0.08
CA ALA A 64 2.86 -7.70 0.79
C ALA A 64 4.29 -7.14 0.89
N LEU A 65 5.30 -8.01 0.98
CA LEU A 65 6.69 -7.59 1.09
C LEU A 65 7.29 -7.08 -0.23
N ASN A 66 6.74 -7.50 -1.37
CA ASN A 66 7.36 -7.20 -2.68
C ASN A 66 6.53 -6.26 -3.56
N HIS A 67 5.31 -5.82 -3.15
CA HIS A 67 4.39 -5.06 -4.00
C HIS A 67 4.99 -3.75 -4.55
N ASP A 68 5.84 -3.08 -3.77
CA ASP A 68 6.52 -1.84 -4.13
C ASP A 68 8.04 -2.04 -4.34
N TYR A 69 8.53 -3.30 -4.46
CA TYR A 69 9.95 -3.54 -4.69
C TYR A 69 10.47 -2.87 -5.96
N ASN A 70 9.64 -2.75 -6.99
CA ASN A 70 9.99 -2.13 -8.26
C ASN A 70 10.29 -0.62 -8.14
N GLU A 71 9.86 0.03 -7.08
CA GLU A 71 10.20 1.44 -6.80
C GLU A 71 11.71 1.65 -6.62
N ARG A 72 12.48 0.61 -6.30
CA ARG A 72 13.95 0.70 -6.29
C ARG A 72 14.54 1.13 -7.65
N PHE A 73 13.83 0.88 -8.74
CA PHE A 73 14.32 1.15 -10.10
C PHE A 73 13.92 2.55 -10.57
N ILE A 74 12.75 3.02 -10.21
CA ILE A 74 12.14 4.25 -10.74
C ILE A 74 11.81 5.28 -9.67
N GLY A 75 11.95 4.93 -8.38
CA GLY A 75 11.50 5.75 -7.25
C GLY A 75 9.98 5.69 -7.06
N ASP A 76 9.51 6.31 -5.97
CA ASP A 76 8.06 6.50 -5.73
C ASP A 76 7.53 7.57 -6.69
N ILE A 77 6.69 7.17 -7.64
CA ILE A 77 6.02 8.07 -8.58
C ILE A 77 4.65 8.44 -8.00
N LYS A 78 4.44 9.74 -7.79
CA LYS A 78 3.17 10.27 -7.27
C LYS A 78 1.98 9.73 -8.04
N THR A 79 0.98 9.21 -7.34
CA THR A 79 -0.25 8.64 -7.93
C THR A 79 -0.91 9.54 -8.97
N PRO A 80 -1.08 10.88 -8.78
CA PRO A 80 -1.64 11.75 -9.81
C PRO A 80 -0.80 11.78 -11.10
N VAL A 81 0.52 11.62 -11.01
CA VAL A 81 1.40 11.55 -12.19
C VAL A 81 1.25 10.19 -12.88
N LYS A 82 1.29 9.11 -12.11
CA LYS A 82 1.15 7.73 -12.62
C LYS A 82 -0.16 7.53 -13.40
N TYR A 83 -1.23 8.20 -12.98
CA TYR A 83 -2.56 8.08 -13.58
C TYR A 83 -2.99 9.31 -14.42
N ALA A 84 -2.06 10.23 -14.75
CA ALA A 84 -2.39 11.42 -15.52
C ALA A 84 -2.97 11.10 -16.92
N THR A 85 -2.49 10.05 -17.56
CA THR A 85 -3.05 9.53 -18.82
C THR A 85 -2.95 7.99 -18.87
N PRO A 86 -3.86 7.29 -19.56
CA PRO A 86 -3.76 5.84 -19.76
C PRO A 86 -2.44 5.43 -20.42
N THR A 87 -1.97 6.20 -21.39
CA THR A 87 -0.71 5.97 -22.11
C THR A 87 0.49 6.00 -21.14
N LEU A 88 0.58 7.02 -20.29
CA LEU A 88 1.66 7.13 -19.31
C LEU A 88 1.66 5.95 -18.34
N ARG A 89 0.48 5.57 -17.86
CA ARG A 89 0.32 4.40 -16.97
C ARG A 89 0.87 3.14 -17.61
N THR A 90 0.51 2.87 -18.89
CA THR A 90 0.99 1.70 -19.62
C THR A 90 2.51 1.76 -19.81
N MET A 91 3.05 2.91 -20.22
CA MET A 91 4.49 3.09 -20.41
C MET A 91 5.27 2.87 -19.11
N LEU A 92 4.80 3.36 -17.98
CA LEU A 92 5.45 3.15 -16.68
C LEU A 92 5.41 1.66 -16.30
N ALA A 93 4.28 0.98 -16.47
CA ALA A 93 4.18 -0.46 -16.23
C ALA A 93 5.14 -1.28 -17.10
N ASP A 94 5.30 -0.92 -18.39
CA ASP A 94 6.25 -1.56 -19.29
C ASP A 94 7.70 -1.34 -18.84
N VAL A 95 8.05 -0.14 -18.38
CA VAL A 95 9.38 0.17 -17.85
C VAL A 95 9.64 -0.62 -16.56
N GLU A 96 8.71 -0.60 -15.61
CA GLU A 96 8.79 -1.38 -14.36
C GLU A 96 9.02 -2.86 -14.67
N HIS A 97 8.23 -3.42 -15.58
CA HIS A 97 8.34 -4.82 -15.99
C HIS A 97 9.71 -5.17 -16.61
N LYS A 98 10.19 -4.35 -17.55
CA LYS A 98 11.50 -4.55 -18.18
C LYS A 98 12.64 -4.47 -17.17
N LEU A 99 12.61 -3.51 -16.26
CA LEU A 99 13.64 -3.35 -15.23
C LEU A 99 13.65 -4.53 -14.26
N SER A 100 12.46 -5.00 -13.84
CA SER A 100 12.33 -6.22 -13.04
C SER A 100 12.87 -7.45 -13.74
N GLN A 101 12.51 -7.65 -15.00
CA GLN A 101 13.02 -8.79 -15.77
C GLN A 101 14.54 -8.76 -15.90
N ASN A 102 15.11 -7.60 -16.26
CA ASN A 102 16.57 -7.43 -16.37
C ASN A 102 17.24 -7.71 -15.02
N PHE A 103 16.67 -7.25 -13.93
CA PHE A 103 17.17 -7.51 -12.59
C PHE A 103 17.17 -9.01 -12.28
N VAL A 104 16.05 -9.70 -12.51
CA VAL A 104 15.95 -11.14 -12.24
C VAL A 104 16.95 -11.93 -13.08
N GLN A 105 17.07 -11.59 -14.37
CA GLN A 105 17.99 -12.31 -15.27
C GLN A 105 19.48 -12.11 -14.93
N ASN A 106 19.85 -10.90 -14.49
CA ASN A 106 21.26 -10.55 -14.31
C ASN A 106 21.73 -10.71 -12.85
N GLU A 107 20.84 -10.54 -11.85
CA GLU A 107 21.22 -10.46 -10.44
C GLU A 107 20.83 -11.72 -9.66
N ILE A 108 19.78 -12.44 -10.10
CA ILE A 108 19.26 -13.61 -9.38
C ILE A 108 19.84 -14.88 -9.98
N PRO A 109 20.39 -15.83 -9.16
CA PRO A 109 20.83 -17.13 -9.63
C PRO A 109 19.72 -17.89 -10.37
N ALA A 110 20.09 -18.63 -11.43
CA ALA A 110 19.14 -19.26 -12.37
C ALA A 110 18.08 -20.12 -11.67
N GLU A 111 18.47 -20.84 -10.63
CA GLU A 111 17.58 -21.72 -9.84
C GLU A 111 16.49 -20.97 -9.07
N PHE A 112 16.64 -19.65 -8.84
CA PHE A 112 15.67 -18.81 -8.12
C PHE A 112 14.89 -17.86 -9.04
N GLN A 113 15.29 -17.69 -10.30
CA GLN A 113 14.70 -16.68 -11.20
C GLN A 113 13.18 -16.81 -11.35
N ALA A 114 12.66 -18.04 -11.48
CA ALA A 114 11.23 -18.28 -11.61
C ALA A 114 10.44 -17.77 -10.37
N ALA A 115 10.97 -18.03 -9.17
CA ALA A 115 10.34 -17.58 -7.93
C ALA A 115 10.38 -16.06 -7.79
N TYR A 116 11.49 -15.40 -8.14
CA TYR A 116 11.61 -13.95 -8.05
C TYR A 116 10.83 -13.23 -9.15
N SER A 117 10.77 -13.77 -10.38
CA SER A 117 9.89 -13.23 -11.42
C SER A 117 8.45 -13.20 -10.96
N ARG A 118 7.96 -14.28 -10.33
CA ARG A 118 6.61 -14.32 -9.76
C ARG A 118 6.42 -13.29 -8.67
N ARG A 119 7.29 -13.25 -7.65
CA ARG A 119 7.18 -12.32 -6.51
C ARG A 119 7.16 -10.85 -6.91
N LEU A 120 7.92 -10.48 -7.96
CA LEU A 120 8.01 -9.10 -8.44
C LEU A 120 6.93 -8.72 -9.46
N SER A 121 6.16 -9.70 -9.95
CA SER A 121 5.04 -9.47 -10.88
C SER A 121 3.67 -9.64 -10.24
N GLU A 122 3.56 -10.48 -9.21
CA GLU A 122 2.32 -10.72 -8.49
C GLU A 122 2.12 -9.67 -7.39
N GLY A 123 0.99 -8.99 -7.44
CA GLY A 123 0.65 -7.96 -6.46
C GLY A 123 -0.85 -7.93 -6.17
N LYS A 124 -1.46 -6.78 -6.37
CA LYS A 124 -2.90 -6.55 -6.20
C LYS A 124 -3.64 -7.23 -7.36
N ASP A 125 -4.43 -8.24 -7.03
CA ASP A 125 -5.26 -9.00 -7.96
C ASP A 125 -6.58 -9.43 -7.30
N GLU A 126 -7.38 -10.24 -8.00
CA GLU A 126 -8.70 -10.69 -7.54
C GLU A 126 -8.64 -11.86 -6.53
N THR A 127 -7.46 -12.38 -6.20
CA THR A 127 -7.32 -13.39 -5.14
C THR A 127 -7.61 -12.77 -3.77
N LEU A 128 -7.95 -13.59 -2.78
CA LEU A 128 -8.15 -13.10 -1.41
C LEU A 128 -6.91 -12.34 -0.91
N GLU A 129 -5.71 -12.88 -1.16
CA GLU A 129 -4.43 -12.30 -0.76
C GLU A 129 -4.16 -10.97 -1.49
N GLY A 130 -4.50 -10.86 -2.78
CA GLY A 130 -4.38 -9.63 -3.55
C GLY A 130 -5.36 -8.54 -3.09
N GLN A 131 -6.57 -8.94 -2.70
CA GLN A 131 -7.55 -8.02 -2.11
C GLN A 131 -7.11 -7.57 -0.71
N ILE A 132 -6.61 -8.50 0.14
CA ILE A 132 -6.04 -8.17 1.45
C ILE A 132 -4.88 -7.19 1.29
N LEU A 133 -3.95 -7.44 0.36
CA LEU A 133 -2.86 -6.52 0.07
C LEU A 133 -3.38 -5.13 -0.35
N SER A 134 -4.38 -5.09 -1.23
CA SER A 134 -4.97 -3.82 -1.70
C SER A 134 -5.52 -2.99 -0.54
N VAL A 135 -6.18 -3.64 0.41
CA VAL A 135 -6.72 -2.99 1.61
C VAL A 135 -5.60 -2.59 2.57
N ALA A 136 -4.63 -3.48 2.82
CA ALA A 136 -3.51 -3.22 3.74
C ALA A 136 -2.68 -2.02 3.30
N ASP A 137 -2.35 -1.91 2.01
CA ASP A 137 -1.67 -0.75 1.45
C ASP A 137 -2.44 0.55 1.70
N LYS A 138 -3.77 0.53 1.53
CA LYS A 138 -4.60 1.72 1.76
C LYS A 138 -4.77 2.05 3.24
N ILE A 139 -4.76 1.05 4.12
CA ILE A 139 -4.75 1.29 5.58
C ILE A 139 -3.44 1.96 5.99
N ASP A 140 -2.27 1.51 5.51
CA ASP A 140 -1.01 2.18 5.83
C ASP A 140 -0.99 3.63 5.33
N LEU A 141 -1.42 3.90 4.10
CA LEU A 141 -1.57 5.26 3.56
C LEU A 141 -2.55 6.12 4.40
N LEU A 142 -3.63 5.53 4.86
CA LEU A 142 -4.60 6.21 5.73
C LEU A 142 -3.94 6.64 7.04
N TYR A 143 -3.16 5.76 7.67
CA TYR A 143 -2.42 6.08 8.91
C TYR A 143 -1.29 7.07 8.69
N GLU A 144 -0.55 7.00 7.58
CA GLU A 144 0.45 7.99 7.23
C GLU A 144 -0.16 9.39 7.09
N SER A 145 -1.26 9.50 6.34
CA SER A 145 -1.96 10.77 6.15
C SER A 145 -2.62 11.27 7.44
N PHE A 146 -3.23 10.38 8.21
CA PHE A 146 -3.80 10.72 9.52
C PHE A 146 -2.75 11.29 10.47
N GLY A 147 -1.58 10.67 10.57
CA GLY A 147 -0.48 11.15 11.42
C GLY A 147 0.04 12.53 11.02
N GLU A 148 0.04 12.88 9.74
CA GLU A 148 0.39 14.23 9.26
C GLU A 148 -0.73 15.23 9.58
N ILE A 149 -2.00 14.87 9.36
CA ILE A 149 -3.16 15.71 9.71
C ILE A 149 -3.20 15.97 11.21
N GLN A 150 -2.97 14.94 12.04
CA GLN A 150 -2.96 15.03 13.50
C GLN A 150 -1.90 16.01 14.00
N LYS A 151 -0.73 16.06 13.35
CA LYS A 151 0.35 17.00 13.65
C LYS A 151 0.13 18.41 13.09
N GLY A 152 -0.99 18.65 12.41
CA GLY A 152 -1.31 19.94 11.82
C GLY A 152 -0.56 20.26 10.54
N ASN A 153 -0.21 19.25 9.74
CA ASN A 153 0.46 19.46 8.46
C ASN A 153 -0.39 20.33 7.54
N PRO A 154 0.15 21.45 7.01
CA PRO A 154 -0.61 22.40 6.18
C PRO A 154 -0.87 21.92 4.75
N GLU A 155 -0.19 20.86 4.29
CA GLU A 155 -0.30 20.35 2.93
C GLU A 155 -1.67 19.69 2.68
N PRO A 156 -2.47 20.17 1.71
CA PRO A 156 -3.78 19.62 1.43
C PRO A 156 -3.73 18.15 0.99
N VAL A 157 -2.63 17.74 0.38
CA VAL A 157 -2.44 16.38 -0.16
C VAL A 157 -2.70 15.28 0.87
N PHE A 158 -2.43 15.51 2.16
CA PHE A 158 -2.68 14.48 3.18
C PHE A 158 -4.16 14.26 3.43
N ARG A 159 -5.01 15.29 3.28
CA ARG A 159 -6.46 15.12 3.30
C ARG A 159 -6.96 14.35 2.08
N ASP A 160 -6.39 14.63 0.91
CA ASP A 160 -6.74 13.92 -0.33
C ASP A 160 -6.32 12.44 -0.24
N ILE A 161 -5.10 12.15 0.26
CA ILE A 161 -4.63 10.77 0.49
C ILE A 161 -5.54 10.04 1.49
N TYR A 162 -5.89 10.68 2.60
CA TYR A 162 -6.82 10.12 3.59
C TYR A 162 -8.16 9.75 2.94
N GLN A 163 -8.75 10.70 2.22
CA GLN A 163 -10.05 10.54 1.58
C GLN A 163 -10.03 9.40 0.54
N GLU A 164 -9.04 9.39 -0.36
CA GLU A 164 -8.95 8.37 -1.42
C GLU A 164 -8.61 6.98 -0.84
N SER A 165 -7.76 6.91 0.19
CA SER A 165 -7.48 5.67 0.88
C SER A 165 -8.73 5.10 1.53
N LEU A 166 -9.50 5.92 2.26
CA LEU A 166 -10.73 5.48 2.90
C LEU A 166 -11.80 5.05 1.90
N LYS A 167 -11.98 5.78 0.79
CA LYS A 167 -12.91 5.38 -0.30
C LYS A 167 -12.53 4.01 -0.86
N THR A 168 -11.23 3.79 -1.10
CA THR A 168 -10.73 2.51 -1.60
C THR A 168 -10.99 1.38 -0.60
N ILE A 169 -10.72 1.59 0.70
CA ILE A 169 -11.04 0.61 1.75
C ILE A 169 -12.53 0.27 1.75
N VAL A 170 -13.40 1.28 1.68
CA VAL A 170 -14.86 1.10 1.66
C VAL A 170 -15.35 0.31 0.44
N ALA A 171 -14.65 0.40 -0.70
CA ALA A 171 -14.97 -0.41 -1.88
C ALA A 171 -14.88 -1.93 -1.59
N PHE A 172 -14.02 -2.34 -0.66
CA PHE A 172 -13.86 -3.72 -0.18
C PHE A 172 -14.74 -4.07 1.02
N LYS A 173 -15.78 -3.29 1.34
CA LYS A 173 -16.64 -3.48 2.53
C LYS A 173 -17.35 -4.85 2.62
N LYS A 174 -17.32 -5.68 1.56
CA LYS A 174 -17.82 -7.06 1.59
C LYS A 174 -16.86 -8.00 2.33
N MET A 175 -15.60 -7.65 2.47
CA MET A 175 -14.62 -8.43 3.24
C MET A 175 -14.88 -8.29 4.74
N THR A 176 -14.77 -9.39 5.47
CA THR A 176 -14.95 -9.42 6.93
C THR A 176 -13.91 -8.56 7.63
N SER A 177 -12.68 -8.62 7.17
CA SER A 177 -11.56 -7.83 7.67
C SER A 177 -11.76 -6.33 7.52
N VAL A 178 -12.31 -5.89 6.38
CA VAL A 178 -12.68 -4.47 6.16
C VAL A 178 -13.82 -4.06 7.09
N GLN A 179 -14.85 -4.90 7.27
CA GLN A 179 -15.92 -4.59 8.22
C GLN A 179 -15.39 -4.45 9.64
N TYR A 180 -14.45 -5.30 10.04
CA TYR A 180 -13.79 -5.20 11.34
C TYR A 180 -13.03 -3.88 11.46
N PHE A 181 -12.19 -3.54 10.46
CA PHE A 181 -11.46 -2.28 10.45
C PHE A 181 -12.40 -1.07 10.60
N LEU A 182 -13.45 -0.99 9.79
CA LEU A 182 -14.37 0.14 9.78
C LEU A 182 -15.20 0.26 11.07
N LYS A 183 -15.48 -0.86 11.76
CA LYS A 183 -16.33 -0.88 12.98
C LYS A 183 -15.55 -0.77 14.27
N ALA A 184 -14.32 -1.29 14.32
CA ALA A 184 -13.52 -1.34 15.53
C ALA A 184 -12.32 -0.39 15.47
N VAL A 185 -11.48 -0.50 14.43
CA VAL A 185 -10.19 0.20 14.38
C VAL A 185 -10.33 1.67 14.00
N LEU A 186 -11.09 1.97 12.95
CA LEU A 186 -11.27 3.34 12.46
C LEU A 186 -11.90 4.28 13.52
N PRO A 187 -12.91 3.87 14.30
CA PRO A 187 -13.43 4.72 15.39
C PRO A 187 -12.41 4.99 16.48
N GLU A 188 -11.57 4.01 16.85
CA GLU A 188 -10.50 4.21 17.83
C GLU A 188 -9.48 5.23 17.34
N MET A 189 -9.04 5.12 16.08
CA MET A 189 -8.15 6.10 15.46
C MET A 189 -8.73 7.51 15.49
N LEU A 190 -10.03 7.68 15.18
CA LEU A 190 -10.71 8.97 15.17
C LEU A 190 -11.03 9.52 16.57
N ALA A 191 -10.96 8.69 17.60
CA ALA A 191 -11.16 9.13 18.99
C ALA A 191 -9.91 9.81 19.58
N GLU A 192 -8.75 9.67 18.97
CA GLU A 192 -7.54 10.38 19.41
C GLU A 192 -7.72 11.90 19.27
N PRO A 193 -7.44 12.69 20.34
CA PRO A 193 -7.67 14.15 20.31
C PRO A 193 -6.60 14.86 19.48
N PHE A 194 -7.02 15.73 18.56
CA PHE A 194 -6.16 16.63 17.78
C PHE A 194 -6.94 17.85 17.27
N THR A 195 -6.19 18.86 16.79
CA THR A 195 -6.79 20.05 16.21
C THR A 195 -7.55 19.70 14.92
N HIS A 196 -8.78 20.20 14.77
CA HIS A 196 -9.66 19.89 13.62
C HIS A 196 -10.17 18.45 13.54
N GLN A 197 -10.17 17.71 14.64
CA GLN A 197 -10.73 16.35 14.73
C GLN A 197 -12.15 16.28 14.17
N ASP A 198 -13.03 17.25 14.53
CA ASP A 198 -14.42 17.29 14.06
C ASP A 198 -14.53 17.34 12.54
N GLN A 199 -13.61 18.04 11.87
CA GLN A 199 -13.62 18.15 10.40
C GLN A 199 -13.27 16.79 9.75
N LEU A 200 -12.30 16.06 10.32
CA LEU A 200 -11.91 14.76 9.81
C LEU A 200 -12.98 13.70 10.08
N GLN A 201 -13.64 13.78 11.26
CA GLN A 201 -14.78 12.91 11.59
C GLN A 201 -15.96 13.16 10.65
N ALA A 202 -16.28 14.43 10.35
CA ALA A 202 -17.33 14.78 9.39
C ALA A 202 -17.03 14.25 7.99
N LEU A 203 -15.79 14.43 7.48
CA LEU A 203 -15.32 13.89 6.20
C LEU A 203 -15.44 12.36 6.17
N THR A 204 -14.98 11.69 7.21
CA THR A 204 -15.07 10.23 7.34
C THR A 204 -16.52 9.76 7.28
N THR A 205 -17.41 10.40 8.05
CA THR A 205 -18.84 10.08 8.05
C THR A 205 -19.46 10.25 6.67
N GLN A 206 -19.12 11.32 5.96
CA GLN A 206 -19.59 11.58 4.59
C GLN A 206 -19.17 10.43 3.64
N ILE A 207 -17.92 9.97 3.72
CA ILE A 207 -17.43 8.88 2.87
C ILE A 207 -18.14 7.57 3.18
N LEU A 208 -18.31 7.26 4.48
CA LEU A 208 -18.96 6.01 4.90
C LEU A 208 -20.45 5.96 4.51
N THR A 209 -21.14 7.12 4.46
CA THR A 209 -22.55 7.21 4.13
C THR A 209 -22.81 7.29 2.62
N ALA A 210 -21.89 7.87 1.84
CA ALA A 210 -22.04 8.00 0.39
C ALA A 210 -22.05 6.65 -0.35
N GLY A 211 -21.49 5.59 0.26
CA GLY A 211 -21.31 4.28 -0.38
C GLY A 211 -20.28 4.32 -1.53
N PRO A 212 -19.95 3.15 -2.11
CA PRO A 212 -19.09 3.11 -3.28
C PRO A 212 -19.78 3.83 -4.44
N GLN A 213 -19.13 4.83 -5.00
CA GLN A 213 -19.56 5.43 -6.26
C GLN A 213 -19.42 4.33 -7.33
N SER A 214 -20.52 3.96 -7.96
CA SER A 214 -20.52 3.13 -9.17
C SER A 214 -19.96 3.98 -10.31
N ASP A 215 -18.75 3.66 -10.76
CA ASP A 215 -18.23 4.11 -12.06
C ASP A 215 -19.01 3.47 -13.21
#